data_b7e77a839296d601f9361a815ea05df8
#
_entry.id   b7e77a839296d601f9361a815ea05df8
#
_cell.length_a   1.000
_cell.length_b   1.000
_cell.length_c   1.000
_cell.angle_alpha   90.00
_cell.angle_beta   90.00
_cell.angle_gamma   90.00
#
_symmetry.space_group_name_H-M   'P 1'
#
loop_
_entity.id
_entity.type
_entity.pdbx_description
1 polymer ?
#
loop_
_entity_poly.entity_id
_entity_poly.type
_entity_poly.pdbx_seq_one_letter_code
_entity_poly.pdbx_strand_id
1 'polypeptide(L)'
;VQDILVRWMRMSGRNTLWVPGTDHAGIATQNVVERKLAAENVDRHALGRDAFVEKVWEWKKEYGGRIIGQLKRLGASCDWDRERFTMDEGLSKAVREVFVRLYEEGLIYRGERLINWCPRCHTALSDIEVEHEDEKGKLYHIAYPLSHDSTVRLTVATTRPETMLGDTAVAVHPLDPRHKELIGRTVDLPLTNRKIPVVGDSVLVDLEFGTGAVKVTPAHDLNDYEAGMRQTPGLARVKMLNDRAEVLPDIPDVLDDVRRLVAGKPAKKARGVIAELLSERGYLVR
;
A
#
# COMPACT_ATOMS: atom_id res chain seq x y z
N VAL A 1 -7.27 27.31 -23.37
CA VAL A 1 -6.46 26.71 -24.47
C VAL A 1 -7.35 25.83 -25.34
N GLN A 2 -8.06 24.83 -24.80
CA GLN A 2 -8.91 23.91 -25.58
C GLN A 2 -9.95 24.66 -26.45
N ASP A 3 -10.64 25.64 -25.88
CA ASP A 3 -11.65 26.43 -26.60
C ASP A 3 -11.06 27.17 -27.79
N ILE A 4 -9.86 27.73 -27.65
CA ILE A 4 -9.16 28.41 -28.74
C ILE A 4 -8.93 27.46 -29.91
N LEU A 5 -8.40 26.24 -29.62
CA LEU A 5 -8.14 25.24 -30.65
C LEU A 5 -9.41 24.76 -31.33
N VAL A 6 -10.47 24.53 -30.57
CA VAL A 6 -11.77 24.09 -31.09
C VAL A 6 -12.37 25.17 -32.01
N ARG A 7 -12.37 26.46 -31.58
CA ARG A 7 -12.85 27.57 -32.37
C ARG A 7 -12.02 27.76 -33.65
N TRP A 8 -10.71 27.70 -33.54
CA TRP A 8 -9.82 27.78 -34.69
C TRP A 8 -10.11 26.69 -35.73
N MET A 9 -10.27 25.45 -35.29
CA MET A 9 -10.59 24.33 -36.17
C MET A 9 -11.96 24.53 -36.87
N ARG A 10 -12.98 24.99 -36.16
CA ARG A 10 -14.30 25.31 -36.74
C ARG A 10 -14.20 26.45 -37.77
N MET A 11 -13.46 27.51 -37.45
CA MET A 11 -13.21 28.61 -38.36
C MET A 11 -12.41 28.18 -39.62
N SER A 12 -11.60 27.12 -39.48
CA SER A 12 -10.89 26.51 -40.61
C SER A 12 -11.74 25.51 -41.41
N GLY A 13 -13.07 25.50 -41.21
CA GLY A 13 -14.02 24.65 -41.93
C GLY A 13 -14.05 23.19 -41.52
N ARG A 14 -13.44 22.83 -40.37
CA ARG A 14 -13.45 21.45 -39.85
C ARG A 14 -14.66 21.21 -38.97
N ASN A 15 -15.25 20.01 -39.10
CA ASN A 15 -16.31 19.55 -38.19
C ASN A 15 -15.64 19.15 -36.85
N THR A 16 -15.79 20.04 -35.85
CA THR A 16 -15.11 19.89 -34.57
C THR A 16 -16.12 19.88 -33.43
N LEU A 17 -16.13 18.74 -32.70
CA LEU A 17 -16.98 18.54 -31.51
C LEU A 17 -16.11 18.67 -30.26
N TRP A 18 -16.63 19.39 -29.26
CA TRP A 18 -16.05 19.44 -27.90
C TRP A 18 -17.11 19.05 -26.87
N VAL A 19 -17.04 17.82 -26.39
CA VAL A 19 -17.93 17.29 -25.37
C VAL A 19 -17.39 17.64 -23.98
N PRO A 20 -18.12 18.37 -23.13
CA PRO A 20 -17.70 18.64 -21.77
C PRO A 20 -18.00 17.45 -20.85
N GLY A 21 -17.18 17.30 -19.82
CA GLY A 21 -17.41 16.31 -18.78
C GLY A 21 -16.85 16.77 -17.44
N THR A 22 -17.44 16.25 -16.37
CA THR A 22 -16.96 16.44 -14.99
C THR A 22 -16.55 15.13 -14.39
N ASP A 23 -15.42 15.16 -13.66
CA ASP A 23 -14.96 14.02 -12.90
C ASP A 23 -15.59 14.00 -11.50
N HIS A 24 -15.78 12.80 -10.95
CA HIS A 24 -16.29 12.62 -9.59
C HIS A 24 -15.24 12.96 -8.52
N ALA A 25 -13.94 13.00 -8.85
CA ALA A 25 -12.84 13.38 -7.96
C ALA A 25 -12.94 12.68 -6.59
N GLY A 26 -13.07 11.35 -6.59
CA GLY A 26 -13.54 10.52 -5.47
C GLY A 26 -12.97 10.90 -4.10
N ILE A 27 -11.66 10.78 -3.87
CA ILE A 27 -11.02 11.05 -2.57
C ILE A 27 -11.15 12.52 -2.19
N ALA A 28 -10.93 13.46 -3.13
CA ALA A 28 -11.02 14.89 -2.86
C ALA A 28 -12.43 15.30 -2.43
N THR A 29 -13.46 14.83 -3.13
CA THR A 29 -14.88 15.09 -2.79
C THR A 29 -15.22 14.50 -1.42
N GLN A 30 -14.83 13.25 -1.15
CA GLN A 30 -15.06 12.62 0.14
C GLN A 30 -14.40 13.39 1.29
N ASN A 31 -13.15 13.84 1.13
CA ASN A 31 -12.45 14.64 2.14
C ASN A 31 -13.16 15.96 2.46
N VAL A 32 -13.73 16.63 1.46
CA VAL A 32 -14.48 17.87 1.68
C VAL A 32 -15.75 17.60 2.46
N VAL A 33 -16.51 16.55 2.08
CA VAL A 33 -17.74 16.15 2.79
C VAL A 33 -17.41 15.71 4.22
N GLU A 34 -16.33 14.94 4.42
CA GLU A 34 -15.89 14.52 5.75
C GLU A 34 -15.57 15.73 6.65
N ARG A 35 -14.86 16.74 6.12
CA ARG A 35 -14.58 17.97 6.88
C ARG A 35 -15.85 18.72 7.27
N LYS A 36 -16.85 18.77 6.38
CA LYS A 36 -18.14 19.38 6.68
C LYS A 36 -18.86 18.63 7.81
N LEU A 37 -18.92 17.29 7.73
CA LEU A 37 -19.52 16.46 8.78
C LEU A 37 -18.78 16.57 10.11
N ALA A 38 -17.43 16.61 10.08
CA ALA A 38 -16.63 16.79 11.29
C ALA A 38 -16.88 18.13 11.99
N ALA A 39 -17.15 19.20 11.22
CA ALA A 39 -17.57 20.49 11.78
C ALA A 39 -18.93 20.42 12.48
N GLU A 40 -19.77 19.46 12.12
CA GLU A 40 -21.06 19.15 12.72
C GLU A 40 -20.93 18.07 13.84
N ASN A 41 -19.68 17.66 14.20
CA ASN A 41 -19.36 16.58 15.15
C ASN A 41 -19.88 15.20 14.69
N VAL A 42 -19.99 14.96 13.41
CA VAL A 42 -20.41 13.68 12.84
C VAL A 42 -19.19 12.94 12.28
N ASP A 43 -18.93 11.74 12.80
CA ASP A 43 -17.91 10.83 12.26
C ASP A 43 -18.48 10.02 11.09
N ARG A 44 -17.74 9.98 9.96
CA ARG A 44 -18.20 9.27 8.74
C ARG A 44 -18.34 7.77 8.98
N HIS A 45 -17.49 7.17 9.84
CA HIS A 45 -17.55 5.74 10.13
C HIS A 45 -18.76 5.39 11.01
N ALA A 46 -19.10 6.28 11.96
CA ALA A 46 -20.31 6.15 12.77
C ALA A 46 -21.59 6.35 11.94
N LEU A 47 -21.54 7.24 10.94
CA LEU A 47 -22.67 7.49 10.02
C LEU A 47 -22.99 6.26 9.15
N GLY A 48 -21.97 5.47 8.79
CA GLY A 48 -22.09 4.34 7.90
C GLY A 48 -22.00 4.72 6.41
N ARG A 49 -21.71 3.71 5.56
CA ARG A 49 -21.40 3.91 4.14
C ARG A 49 -22.54 4.57 3.37
N ASP A 50 -23.75 4.06 3.48
CA ASP A 50 -24.88 4.47 2.63
C ASP A 50 -25.26 5.93 2.92
N ALA A 51 -25.40 6.29 4.20
CA ALA A 51 -25.69 7.65 4.59
C ALA A 51 -24.56 8.64 4.24
N PHE A 52 -23.29 8.20 4.31
CA PHE A 52 -22.17 9.01 3.86
C PHE A 52 -22.20 9.25 2.35
N VAL A 53 -22.51 8.22 1.55
CA VAL A 53 -22.65 8.32 0.09
C VAL A 53 -23.78 9.29 -0.28
N GLU A 54 -24.92 9.27 0.44
CA GLU A 54 -26.00 10.26 0.23
C GLU A 54 -25.50 11.69 0.45
N LYS A 55 -24.69 11.94 1.49
CA LYS A 55 -24.08 13.27 1.72
C LYS A 55 -23.12 13.68 0.60
N VAL A 56 -22.39 12.75 0.04
CA VAL A 56 -21.52 13.01 -1.12
C VAL A 56 -22.36 13.38 -2.35
N TRP A 57 -23.50 12.70 -2.60
CA TRP A 57 -24.41 13.04 -3.69
C TRP A 57 -25.10 14.41 -3.49
N GLU A 58 -25.49 14.77 -2.26
CA GLU A 58 -26.00 16.09 -1.92
C GLU A 58 -24.97 17.17 -2.27
N TRP A 59 -23.70 16.97 -1.85
CA TRP A 59 -22.60 17.87 -2.19
C TRP A 59 -22.41 18.00 -3.71
N LYS A 60 -22.38 16.89 -4.43
CA LYS A 60 -22.26 16.86 -5.89
C LYS A 60 -23.39 17.63 -6.56
N LYS A 61 -24.62 17.50 -6.09
CA LYS A 61 -25.78 18.22 -6.63
C LYS A 61 -25.64 19.73 -6.42
N GLU A 62 -25.12 20.15 -5.28
CA GLU A 62 -24.95 21.59 -4.96
C GLU A 62 -23.78 22.21 -5.73
N TYR A 63 -22.64 21.54 -5.78
CA TYR A 63 -21.40 22.14 -6.29
C TYR A 63 -21.01 21.69 -7.71
N GLY A 64 -21.45 20.53 -8.17
CA GLY A 64 -21.09 19.98 -9.48
C GLY A 64 -21.53 20.83 -10.66
N GLY A 65 -22.63 21.58 -10.53
CA GLY A 65 -23.09 22.53 -11.56
C GLY A 65 -22.32 23.85 -11.64
N ARG A 66 -21.50 24.20 -10.62
CA ARG A 66 -20.79 25.50 -10.58
C ARG A 66 -19.75 25.65 -11.67
N ILE A 67 -18.89 24.63 -11.85
CA ILE A 67 -17.86 24.66 -12.89
C ILE A 67 -18.46 24.78 -14.29
N ILE A 68 -19.52 24.05 -14.55
CA ILE A 68 -20.27 24.14 -15.83
C ILE A 68 -20.87 25.55 -16.03
N GLY A 69 -21.50 26.10 -15.00
CA GLY A 69 -22.02 27.48 -15.03
C GLY A 69 -20.90 28.51 -15.27
N GLN A 70 -19.74 28.35 -14.67
CA GLN A 70 -18.57 29.22 -14.88
C GLN A 70 -18.05 29.12 -16.32
N LEU A 71 -17.91 27.92 -16.87
CA LEU A 71 -17.47 27.69 -18.24
C LEU A 71 -18.46 28.28 -19.26
N LYS A 72 -19.77 28.15 -19.03
CA LYS A 72 -20.83 28.79 -19.85
C LYS A 72 -20.71 30.32 -19.83
N ARG A 73 -20.45 30.91 -18.65
CA ARG A 73 -20.24 32.37 -18.50
C ARG A 73 -18.97 32.87 -19.20
N LEU A 74 -17.92 32.05 -19.23
CA LEU A 74 -16.70 32.32 -20.00
C LEU A 74 -16.90 32.18 -21.50
N GLY A 75 -18.05 31.68 -21.95
CA GLY A 75 -18.36 31.50 -23.36
C GLY A 75 -17.67 30.26 -23.96
N ALA A 76 -17.33 29.28 -23.20
CA ALA A 76 -16.75 28.03 -23.72
C ALA A 76 -17.68 27.35 -24.72
N SER A 77 -17.17 27.00 -25.90
CA SER A 77 -17.94 26.51 -27.04
C SER A 77 -18.18 25.00 -27.03
N CYS A 78 -18.48 24.45 -25.85
CA CYS A 78 -18.81 23.04 -25.67
C CYS A 78 -20.20 22.68 -26.20
N ASP A 79 -20.37 21.42 -26.53
CA ASP A 79 -21.69 20.81 -26.74
C ASP A 79 -22.32 20.45 -25.37
N TRP A 80 -23.04 21.38 -24.80
CA TRP A 80 -23.60 21.26 -23.45
C TRP A 80 -24.74 20.24 -23.38
N ASP A 81 -25.36 19.88 -24.47
CA ASP A 81 -26.43 18.86 -24.52
C ASP A 81 -25.86 17.45 -24.35
N ARG A 82 -24.54 17.29 -24.61
CA ARG A 82 -23.80 16.05 -24.42
C ARG A 82 -22.91 16.06 -23.17
N GLU A 83 -23.20 16.95 -22.22
CA GLU A 83 -22.46 16.94 -20.94
C GLU A 83 -22.51 15.57 -20.27
N ARG A 84 -21.34 15.10 -19.80
CA ARG A 84 -21.18 13.81 -19.14
C ARG A 84 -20.62 13.98 -17.74
N PHE A 85 -20.92 12.99 -16.89
CA PHE A 85 -20.32 12.84 -15.56
C PHE A 85 -19.76 11.43 -15.43
N THR A 86 -18.54 11.30 -14.91
CA THR A 86 -17.83 10.02 -14.87
C THR A 86 -18.57 8.87 -14.17
N MET A 87 -19.56 9.19 -13.31
CA MET A 87 -20.40 8.20 -12.64
C MET A 87 -21.87 8.24 -13.11
N ASP A 88 -22.17 8.85 -14.29
CA ASP A 88 -23.52 8.76 -14.84
C ASP A 88 -23.88 7.33 -15.24
N GLU A 89 -25.16 7.08 -15.44
CA GLU A 89 -25.68 5.73 -15.74
C GLU A 89 -25.04 5.12 -16.99
N GLY A 90 -24.86 5.92 -18.06
CA GLY A 90 -24.28 5.43 -19.31
C GLY A 90 -22.81 5.07 -19.17
N LEU A 91 -22.00 5.93 -18.53
CA LEU A 91 -20.59 5.64 -18.28
C LEU A 91 -20.41 4.49 -17.26
N SER A 92 -21.24 4.42 -16.24
CA SER A 92 -21.25 3.31 -15.29
C SER A 92 -21.55 1.97 -15.96
N LYS A 93 -22.47 1.95 -16.95
CA LYS A 93 -22.73 0.76 -17.76
C LYS A 93 -21.54 0.40 -18.64
N ALA A 94 -20.93 1.40 -19.31
CA ALA A 94 -19.76 1.17 -20.15
C ALA A 94 -18.57 0.61 -19.37
N VAL A 95 -18.29 1.18 -18.19
CA VAL A 95 -17.19 0.69 -17.31
C VAL A 95 -17.42 -0.76 -16.91
N ARG A 96 -18.64 -1.12 -16.52
CA ARG A 96 -18.96 -2.52 -16.17
C ARG A 96 -18.82 -3.47 -17.35
N GLU A 97 -19.26 -3.07 -18.53
CA GLU A 97 -19.14 -3.86 -19.75
C GLU A 97 -17.66 -4.13 -20.09
N VAL A 98 -16.82 -3.08 -20.06
CA VAL A 98 -15.38 -3.22 -20.31
C VAL A 98 -14.72 -4.11 -19.26
N PHE A 99 -15.06 -3.95 -17.98
CA PHE A 99 -14.53 -4.78 -16.91
C PHE A 99 -14.84 -6.26 -17.12
N VAL A 100 -16.09 -6.59 -17.45
CA VAL A 100 -16.52 -7.98 -17.71
C VAL A 100 -15.76 -8.57 -18.90
N ARG A 101 -15.67 -7.84 -20.02
CA ARG A 101 -14.93 -8.30 -21.21
C ARG A 101 -13.46 -8.58 -20.90
N LEU A 102 -12.77 -7.66 -20.18
CA LEU A 102 -11.37 -7.87 -19.79
C LEU A 102 -11.18 -9.10 -18.91
N TYR A 103 -12.16 -9.38 -18.04
CA TYR A 103 -12.16 -10.59 -17.22
C TYR A 103 -12.36 -11.86 -18.05
N GLU A 104 -13.33 -11.86 -18.96
CA GLU A 104 -13.61 -12.98 -19.86
C GLU A 104 -12.46 -13.28 -20.82
N GLU A 105 -11.73 -12.25 -21.25
CA GLU A 105 -10.51 -12.36 -22.08
C GLU A 105 -9.27 -12.77 -21.26
N GLY A 106 -9.37 -12.91 -19.94
CA GLY A 106 -8.27 -13.27 -19.05
C GLY A 106 -7.21 -12.18 -18.86
N LEU A 107 -7.49 -10.94 -19.27
CA LEU A 107 -6.56 -9.81 -19.16
C LEU A 107 -6.52 -9.23 -17.74
N ILE A 108 -7.58 -9.41 -16.97
CA ILE A 108 -7.64 -9.09 -15.56
C ILE A 108 -8.04 -10.31 -14.75
N TYR A 109 -7.53 -10.38 -13.52
CA TYR A 109 -7.82 -11.46 -12.59
C TYR A 109 -7.86 -10.93 -11.15
N ARG A 110 -8.50 -11.67 -10.26
CA ARG A 110 -8.47 -11.36 -8.82
C ARG A 110 -7.24 -11.98 -8.18
N GLY A 111 -6.42 -11.16 -7.55
CA GLY A 111 -5.21 -11.60 -6.87
C GLY A 111 -4.82 -10.67 -5.73
N GLU A 112 -3.93 -11.16 -4.87
CA GLU A 112 -3.34 -10.35 -3.81
C GLU A 112 -2.14 -9.58 -4.38
N ARG A 113 -2.07 -8.30 -4.08
CA ARG A 113 -0.96 -7.40 -4.42
C ARG A 113 -0.65 -6.49 -3.25
N LEU A 114 0.60 -6.05 -3.15
CA LEU A 114 0.94 -4.94 -2.27
C LEU A 114 0.45 -3.64 -2.90
N ILE A 115 -0.17 -2.82 -2.08
CA ILE A 115 -0.72 -1.52 -2.45
C ILE A 115 -0.37 -0.49 -1.38
N ASN A 116 -0.33 0.79 -1.77
CA ASN A 116 -0.32 1.87 -0.79
C ASN A 116 -1.68 1.93 -0.10
N TRP A 117 -1.68 1.94 1.23
CA TRP A 117 -2.88 1.92 2.05
C TRP A 117 -2.92 3.09 3.02
N CYS A 118 -4.03 3.81 3.08
CA CYS A 118 -4.25 4.86 4.06
C CYS A 118 -4.98 4.31 5.29
N PRO A 119 -4.31 4.21 6.46
CA PRO A 119 -4.94 3.69 7.68
C PRO A 119 -5.98 4.64 8.30
N ARG A 120 -6.01 5.92 7.88
CA ARG A 120 -7.03 6.88 8.28
C ARG A 120 -8.27 6.77 7.42
N CYS A 121 -8.10 6.70 6.10
CA CYS A 121 -9.21 6.67 5.16
C CYS A 121 -9.75 5.26 4.91
N HIS A 122 -9.03 4.22 5.34
CA HIS A 122 -9.31 2.80 5.06
C HIS A 122 -9.53 2.55 3.56
N THR A 123 -8.62 3.07 2.75
CA THR A 123 -8.65 2.93 1.29
C THR A 123 -7.26 2.73 0.71
N ALA A 124 -7.21 2.05 -0.43
CA ALA A 124 -6.02 2.01 -1.26
C ALA A 124 -5.74 3.40 -1.86
N LEU A 125 -4.48 3.70 -2.07
CA LEU A 125 -4.00 4.91 -2.73
C LEU A 125 -3.25 4.50 -4.00
N SER A 126 -3.40 5.28 -5.07
CA SER A 126 -2.55 5.18 -6.25
C SER A 126 -1.18 5.82 -5.97
N ASP A 127 -0.17 5.46 -6.76
CA ASP A 127 1.20 6.00 -6.57
C ASP A 127 1.26 7.52 -6.74
N ILE A 128 0.39 8.10 -7.59
CA ILE A 128 0.31 9.55 -7.79
C ILE A 128 -0.33 10.32 -6.62
N GLU A 129 -0.96 9.62 -5.68
CA GLU A 129 -1.58 10.20 -4.47
C GLU A 129 -0.65 10.10 -3.26
N VAL A 130 0.53 9.49 -3.42
CA VAL A 130 1.52 9.29 -2.35
C VAL A 130 2.66 10.30 -2.53
N GLU A 131 2.87 11.13 -1.52
CA GLU A 131 4.03 12.00 -1.42
C GLU A 131 5.07 11.35 -0.49
N HIS A 132 6.32 11.27 -0.96
CA HIS A 132 7.42 10.73 -0.16
C HIS A 132 8.14 11.86 0.56
N GLU A 133 8.34 11.70 1.86
CA GLU A 133 9.08 12.62 2.70
C GLU A 133 10.27 11.90 3.36
N ASP A 134 11.41 12.57 3.44
CA ASP A 134 12.57 12.05 4.15
C ASP A 134 12.34 12.11 5.66
N GLU A 135 12.37 10.96 6.33
CA GLU A 135 12.27 10.85 7.79
C GLU A 135 13.59 10.37 8.38
N LYS A 136 14.08 11.05 9.42
CA LYS A 136 15.24 10.57 10.19
C LYS A 136 14.86 9.31 10.95
N GLY A 137 15.38 8.17 10.52
CA GLY A 137 15.17 6.86 11.13
C GLY A 137 16.41 6.30 11.81
N LYS A 138 16.23 5.18 12.51
CA LYS A 138 17.33 4.35 13.03
C LYS A 138 17.44 3.10 12.18
N LEU A 139 18.66 2.62 11.96
CA LEU A 139 18.92 1.33 11.36
C LEU A 139 19.23 0.33 12.47
N TYR A 140 18.41 -0.72 12.56
CA TYR A 140 18.53 -1.76 13.58
C TYR A 140 19.23 -2.97 12.99
N HIS A 141 20.30 -3.41 13.62
CA HIS A 141 21.02 -4.64 13.25
C HIS A 141 20.55 -5.78 14.16
N ILE A 142 19.89 -6.77 13.60
CA ILE A 142 19.23 -7.86 14.34
C ILE A 142 19.91 -9.18 13.96
N ALA A 143 20.31 -9.94 14.96
CA ALA A 143 20.95 -11.24 14.80
C ALA A 143 19.89 -12.37 14.78
N TYR A 144 19.84 -13.12 13.68
CA TYR A 144 18.99 -14.30 13.51
C TYR A 144 19.85 -15.56 13.70
N PRO A 145 19.69 -16.32 14.79
CA PRO A 145 20.47 -17.52 15.05
C PRO A 145 20.15 -18.62 14.04
N LEU A 146 21.16 -19.38 13.62
CA LEU A 146 20.93 -20.56 12.80
C LEU A 146 20.25 -21.67 13.65
N SER A 147 19.21 -22.30 13.13
CA SER A 147 18.35 -23.20 13.92
C SER A 147 19.06 -24.45 14.44
N HIS A 148 20.17 -24.88 13.81
CA HIS A 148 20.95 -26.05 14.22
C HIS A 148 22.23 -25.68 14.93
N ASP A 149 22.65 -24.42 14.89
CA ASP A 149 23.85 -23.93 15.56
C ASP A 149 23.64 -22.44 15.93
N SER A 150 23.14 -22.20 17.12
CA SER A 150 22.85 -20.84 17.62
C SER A 150 24.11 -19.97 17.82
N THR A 151 25.32 -20.52 17.69
CA THR A 151 26.57 -19.76 17.73
C THR A 151 26.80 -19.00 16.42
N VAL A 152 26.22 -19.50 15.31
CA VAL A 152 26.21 -18.83 13.99
C VAL A 152 24.98 -17.98 13.90
N ARG A 153 25.15 -16.69 13.57
CA ARG A 153 24.07 -15.73 13.47
C ARG A 153 24.16 -14.95 12.15
N LEU A 154 23.05 -14.84 11.44
CA LEU A 154 22.90 -13.92 10.32
C LEU A 154 22.44 -12.57 10.85
N THR A 155 23.18 -11.51 10.57
CA THR A 155 22.80 -10.16 10.98
C THR A 155 22.11 -9.45 9.83
N VAL A 156 20.85 -9.10 10.01
CA VAL A 156 20.07 -8.27 9.07
C VAL A 156 20.02 -6.82 9.54
N ALA A 157 19.89 -5.88 8.61
CA ALA A 157 19.75 -4.46 8.93
C ALA A 157 18.39 -3.95 8.42
N THR A 158 17.61 -3.28 9.28
CA THR A 158 16.28 -2.77 8.93
C THR A 158 15.95 -1.46 9.63
N THR A 159 15.21 -0.60 8.96
CA THR A 159 14.60 0.59 9.58
C THR A 159 13.25 0.31 10.22
N ARG A 160 12.67 -0.89 9.94
CA ARG A 160 11.32 -1.30 10.35
C ARG A 160 11.34 -2.61 11.14
N PRO A 161 11.96 -2.65 12.35
CA PRO A 161 12.05 -3.88 13.14
C PRO A 161 10.68 -4.46 13.51
N GLU A 162 9.63 -3.64 13.57
CA GLU A 162 8.27 -4.10 13.85
C GLU A 162 7.75 -5.10 12.82
N THR A 163 8.19 -4.99 11.54
CA THR A 163 7.71 -5.90 10.50
C THR A 163 8.34 -7.28 10.56
N MET A 164 9.41 -7.46 11.34
CA MET A 164 10.10 -8.75 11.46
C MET A 164 9.20 -9.89 11.96
N LEU A 165 8.18 -9.60 12.74
CA LEU A 165 7.21 -10.61 13.18
C LEU A 165 6.46 -11.27 12.01
N GLY A 166 6.48 -10.65 10.84
CA GLY A 166 5.94 -11.16 9.57
C GLY A 166 6.99 -11.75 8.63
N ASP A 167 8.27 -11.86 9.04
CA ASP A 167 9.32 -12.40 8.19
C ASP A 167 9.10 -13.87 7.86
N THR A 168 9.38 -14.23 6.62
CA THR A 168 9.21 -15.59 6.10
C THR A 168 10.47 -16.16 5.46
N ALA A 169 11.52 -15.34 5.32
CA ALA A 169 12.86 -15.78 4.90
C ALA A 169 13.93 -14.76 5.30
N VAL A 170 15.19 -15.16 5.20
CA VAL A 170 16.34 -14.26 5.10
C VAL A 170 16.99 -14.48 3.74
N ALA A 171 17.13 -13.44 2.93
CA ALA A 171 17.78 -13.50 1.63
C ALA A 171 19.27 -13.17 1.75
N VAL A 172 20.09 -13.91 1.01
CA VAL A 172 21.53 -13.67 0.83
C VAL A 172 21.89 -13.73 -0.66
N HIS A 173 22.95 -13.07 -1.06
CA HIS A 173 23.38 -13.16 -2.45
C HIS A 173 24.02 -14.53 -2.72
N PRO A 174 23.65 -15.28 -3.79
CA PRO A 174 24.16 -16.62 -4.08
C PRO A 174 25.68 -16.71 -4.27
N LEU A 175 26.31 -15.60 -4.63
CA LEU A 175 27.76 -15.52 -4.82
C LEU A 175 28.51 -14.94 -3.61
N ASP A 176 27.81 -14.56 -2.51
CA ASP A 176 28.45 -13.99 -1.34
C ASP A 176 29.22 -15.09 -0.56
N PRO A 177 30.55 -15.04 -0.52
CA PRO A 177 31.35 -16.06 0.18
C PRO A 177 31.06 -16.12 1.67
N ARG A 178 30.51 -15.06 2.28
CA ARG A 178 30.17 -15.00 3.71
C ARG A 178 28.96 -15.86 4.06
N HIS A 179 27.99 -15.97 3.13
CA HIS A 179 26.67 -16.50 3.44
C HIS A 179 26.14 -17.57 2.47
N LYS A 180 26.74 -17.76 1.29
CA LYS A 180 26.26 -18.71 0.26
C LYS A 180 26.06 -20.13 0.76
N GLU A 181 26.89 -20.60 1.70
CA GLU A 181 26.81 -21.93 2.29
C GLU A 181 25.62 -22.10 3.26
N LEU A 182 24.94 -21.00 3.59
CA LEU A 182 23.78 -21.02 4.46
C LEU A 182 22.46 -21.12 3.66
N ILE A 183 22.50 -20.97 2.34
CA ILE A 183 21.32 -21.13 1.49
C ILE A 183 20.73 -22.53 1.65
N GLY A 184 19.41 -22.61 1.87
CA GLY A 184 18.68 -23.85 2.17
C GLY A 184 18.68 -24.24 3.64
N ARG A 185 19.46 -23.58 4.50
CA ARG A 185 19.37 -23.75 5.96
C ARG A 185 18.24 -22.90 6.54
N THR A 186 17.95 -23.07 7.83
CA THR A 186 16.93 -22.31 8.54
C THR A 186 17.53 -21.50 9.69
N VAL A 187 16.95 -20.32 9.94
CA VAL A 187 17.23 -19.49 11.11
C VAL A 187 16.00 -19.40 12.01
N ASP A 188 16.21 -19.24 13.30
CA ASP A 188 15.15 -18.99 14.26
C ASP A 188 14.80 -17.50 14.22
N LEU A 189 13.54 -17.19 13.93
CA LEU A 189 13.06 -15.81 13.89
C LEU A 189 12.93 -15.29 15.33
N PRO A 190 13.71 -14.25 15.73
CA PRO A 190 13.64 -13.73 17.09
C PRO A 190 12.23 -13.34 17.50
N LEU A 191 11.91 -13.44 18.79
CA LEU A 191 10.59 -13.12 19.38
C LEU A 191 9.43 -14.02 18.91
N THR A 192 9.74 -15.10 18.21
CA THR A 192 8.75 -16.06 17.70
C THR A 192 9.24 -17.51 17.92
N ASN A 193 8.35 -18.48 17.69
CA ASN A 193 8.71 -19.92 17.60
C ASN A 193 8.88 -20.37 16.13
N ARG A 194 8.98 -19.41 15.18
CA ARG A 194 9.05 -19.69 13.74
C ARG A 194 10.50 -19.89 13.30
N LYS A 195 10.68 -20.92 12.47
CA LYS A 195 11.90 -21.14 11.70
C LYS A 195 11.66 -20.69 10.27
N ILE A 196 12.56 -19.88 9.72
CA ILE A 196 12.45 -19.35 8.37
C ILE A 196 13.69 -19.73 7.55
N PRO A 197 13.53 -20.01 6.25
CA PRO A 197 14.63 -20.42 5.39
C PRO A 197 15.58 -19.26 5.05
N VAL A 198 16.84 -19.61 4.82
CA VAL A 198 17.80 -18.75 4.14
C VAL A 198 17.69 -19.02 2.64
N VAL A 199 17.39 -18.00 1.85
CA VAL A 199 17.16 -18.10 0.39
C VAL A 199 18.21 -17.31 -0.38
N GLY A 200 18.50 -17.76 -1.61
CA GLY A 200 19.37 -17.01 -2.53
C GLY A 200 18.55 -16.05 -3.37
N ASP A 201 18.91 -14.75 -3.37
CA ASP A 201 18.29 -13.76 -4.26
C ASP A 201 19.30 -12.67 -4.64
N SER A 202 19.75 -12.67 -5.90
CA SER A 202 20.73 -11.72 -6.43
C SER A 202 20.13 -10.38 -6.85
N VAL A 203 18.80 -10.28 -6.89
CA VAL A 203 18.10 -9.04 -7.20
C VAL A 203 17.85 -8.21 -5.95
N LEU A 204 17.48 -8.90 -4.84
CA LEU A 204 17.19 -8.25 -3.56
C LEU A 204 18.46 -7.87 -2.80
N VAL A 205 19.51 -8.72 -2.87
CA VAL A 205 20.73 -8.56 -2.05
C VAL A 205 21.90 -8.10 -2.89
N ASP A 206 22.42 -6.91 -2.56
CA ASP A 206 23.65 -6.37 -3.12
C ASP A 206 24.87 -6.94 -2.38
N LEU A 207 25.90 -7.40 -3.13
CA LEU A 207 27.15 -7.96 -2.59
C LEU A 207 27.98 -6.93 -1.82
N GLU A 208 27.92 -5.67 -2.24
CA GLU A 208 28.79 -4.60 -1.74
C GLU A 208 28.10 -3.76 -0.65
N PHE A 209 26.80 -3.99 -0.43
CA PHE A 209 26.02 -3.16 0.50
C PHE A 209 25.58 -3.92 1.76
N GLY A 210 25.74 -3.27 2.92
CA GLY A 210 25.20 -3.71 4.19
C GLY A 210 25.83 -4.99 4.74
N THR A 211 24.99 -5.81 5.41
CA THR A 211 25.43 -7.03 6.07
C THR A 211 25.55 -8.23 5.12
N GLY A 212 25.07 -8.12 3.88
CA GLY A 212 24.94 -9.22 2.93
C GLY A 212 23.75 -10.15 3.23
N ALA A 213 22.94 -9.84 4.25
CA ALA A 213 21.72 -10.57 4.59
C ALA A 213 20.54 -9.59 4.75
N VAL A 214 19.43 -9.89 4.10
CA VAL A 214 18.21 -9.06 4.10
C VAL A 214 17.04 -9.89 4.63
N LYS A 215 16.31 -9.38 5.62
CA LYS A 215 15.06 -10.00 6.06
C LYS A 215 14.00 -9.87 4.96
N VAL A 216 13.16 -10.87 4.80
CA VAL A 216 12.12 -10.89 3.76
C VAL A 216 10.73 -10.95 4.40
N THR A 217 9.98 -9.87 4.23
CA THR A 217 8.61 -9.71 4.76
C THR A 217 7.63 -9.46 3.60
N PRO A 218 7.23 -10.47 2.84
CA PRO A 218 6.50 -10.31 1.58
C PRO A 218 5.14 -9.61 1.71
N ALA A 219 4.56 -9.58 2.92
CA ALA A 219 3.29 -8.91 3.17
C ALA A 219 3.42 -7.39 3.46
N HIS A 220 4.66 -6.84 3.59
CA HIS A 220 4.87 -5.48 4.08
C HIS A 220 5.93 -4.68 3.32
N ASP A 221 6.54 -5.24 2.29
CA ASP A 221 7.51 -4.57 1.41
C ASP A 221 7.39 -5.11 -0.01
N LEU A 222 7.43 -4.20 -1.01
CA LEU A 222 7.24 -4.57 -2.41
C LEU A 222 8.41 -5.40 -2.95
N ASN A 223 9.65 -5.03 -2.61
CA ASN A 223 10.84 -5.76 -3.05
C ASN A 223 10.87 -7.15 -2.41
N ASP A 224 10.46 -7.26 -1.13
CA ASP A 224 10.35 -8.53 -0.42
C ASP A 224 9.23 -9.41 -1.01
N TYR A 225 8.11 -8.79 -1.43
CA TYR A 225 7.03 -9.50 -2.12
C TYR A 225 7.52 -10.11 -3.45
N GLU A 226 8.22 -9.32 -4.26
CA GLU A 226 8.79 -9.80 -5.53
C GLU A 226 9.84 -10.89 -5.30
N ALA A 227 10.72 -10.72 -4.31
CA ALA A 227 11.68 -11.74 -3.93
C ALA A 227 10.98 -13.04 -3.50
N GLY A 228 9.90 -12.93 -2.72
CA GLY A 228 9.08 -14.07 -2.32
C GLY A 228 8.43 -14.80 -3.48
N MET A 229 8.00 -14.06 -4.52
CA MET A 229 7.41 -14.64 -5.74
C MET A 229 8.46 -15.35 -6.62
N ARG A 230 9.73 -14.94 -6.58
CA ARG A 230 10.83 -15.59 -7.32
C ARG A 230 11.25 -16.94 -6.69
N GLN A 231 10.93 -17.19 -5.43
CA GLN A 231 11.26 -18.46 -4.79
C GLN A 231 10.33 -19.59 -5.24
N THR A 232 10.81 -20.84 -5.18
CA THR A 232 10.02 -22.03 -5.52
C THR A 232 10.18 -23.08 -4.40
N PRO A 233 9.13 -23.39 -3.62
CA PRO A 233 7.81 -22.72 -3.64
C PRO A 233 7.89 -21.24 -3.22
N GLY A 234 6.90 -20.44 -3.61
CA GLY A 234 6.82 -19.02 -3.20
C GLY A 234 6.74 -18.86 -1.68
N LEU A 235 7.31 -17.79 -1.15
CA LEU A 235 7.31 -17.53 0.28
C LEU A 235 5.92 -17.16 0.82
N ALA A 236 5.63 -17.57 2.04
CA ALA A 236 4.40 -17.20 2.72
C ALA A 236 4.29 -15.67 2.93
N ARG A 237 3.07 -15.17 2.96
CA ARG A 237 2.76 -13.75 3.19
C ARG A 237 2.06 -13.60 4.54
N VAL A 238 2.84 -13.32 5.58
CA VAL A 238 2.33 -13.16 6.94
C VAL A 238 1.94 -11.71 7.17
N LYS A 239 0.65 -11.42 7.13
CA LYS A 239 0.10 -10.11 7.45
C LYS A 239 0.23 -9.87 8.96
N MET A 240 0.82 -8.75 9.36
CA MET A 240 0.99 -8.40 10.77
C MET A 240 0.27 -7.12 11.20
N LEU A 241 -0.29 -6.36 10.27
CA LEU A 241 -1.02 -5.12 10.53
C LEU A 241 -2.47 -5.23 10.07
N ASN A 242 -3.38 -4.64 10.86
CA ASN A 242 -4.77 -4.45 10.46
C ASN A 242 -4.94 -3.21 9.56
N ASP A 243 -6.17 -2.90 9.17
CA ASP A 243 -6.49 -1.77 8.29
C ASP A 243 -6.23 -0.40 8.92
N ARG A 244 -6.00 -0.34 10.25
CA ARG A 244 -5.59 0.86 10.99
C ARG A 244 -4.07 0.96 11.18
N ALA A 245 -3.30 0.09 10.54
CA ALA A 245 -1.86 -0.08 10.75
C ALA A 245 -1.47 -0.39 12.20
N GLU A 246 -2.32 -1.13 12.91
CA GLU A 246 -2.07 -1.66 14.25
C GLU A 246 -1.68 -3.13 14.16
N VAL A 247 -0.82 -3.57 15.06
CA VAL A 247 -0.32 -4.95 15.11
C VAL A 247 -1.47 -5.92 15.41
N LEU A 248 -1.63 -6.93 14.58
CA LEU A 248 -2.63 -7.98 14.74
C LEU A 248 -2.37 -8.82 15.99
N PRO A 249 -3.43 -9.24 16.72
CA PRO A 249 -3.29 -10.07 17.91
C PRO A 249 -2.95 -11.54 17.62
N ASP A 250 -3.17 -11.99 16.39
CA ASP A 250 -3.13 -13.40 15.97
C ASP A 250 -2.03 -13.70 14.94
N ILE A 251 -0.93 -12.93 14.96
CA ILE A 251 0.25 -13.23 14.14
C ILE A 251 0.76 -14.63 14.49
N PRO A 252 0.95 -15.53 13.50
CA PRO A 252 1.38 -16.89 13.76
C PRO A 252 2.71 -16.96 14.53
N ASP A 253 2.83 -17.89 15.44
CA ASP A 253 4.05 -18.28 16.17
C ASP A 253 4.74 -17.17 16.99
N VAL A 254 4.15 -15.98 17.11
CA VAL A 254 4.66 -14.93 18.00
C VAL A 254 4.51 -15.35 19.46
N LEU A 255 5.57 -15.20 20.26
CA LEU A 255 5.58 -15.54 21.69
C LEU A 255 4.47 -14.76 22.44
N ASP A 256 3.81 -15.41 23.39
CA ASP A 256 2.63 -14.85 24.07
C ASP A 256 2.92 -13.57 24.86
N ASP A 257 4.10 -13.46 25.45
CA ASP A 257 4.53 -12.26 26.16
C ASP A 257 4.80 -11.11 25.18
N VAL A 258 5.40 -11.37 24.02
CA VAL A 258 5.61 -10.41 22.95
C VAL A 258 4.26 -9.94 22.40
N ARG A 259 3.37 -10.90 22.10
CA ARG A 259 2.01 -10.63 21.61
C ARG A 259 1.25 -9.68 22.51
N ARG A 260 1.26 -9.95 23.84
CA ARG A 260 0.60 -9.08 24.85
C ARG A 260 1.13 -7.64 24.84
N LEU A 261 2.40 -7.45 24.52
CA LEU A 261 3.05 -6.15 24.52
C LEU A 261 2.81 -5.35 23.23
N VAL A 262 2.60 -6.01 22.08
CA VAL A 262 2.54 -5.33 20.79
C VAL A 262 1.15 -5.31 20.15
N ALA A 263 0.27 -6.26 20.46
CA ALA A 263 -1.07 -6.37 19.85
C ALA A 263 -1.88 -5.07 20.04
N GLY A 264 -2.54 -4.64 18.98
CA GLY A 264 -3.33 -3.40 18.95
C GLY A 264 -2.52 -2.10 18.98
N LYS A 265 -1.20 -2.17 19.06
CA LYS A 265 -0.36 -0.95 18.98
C LYS A 265 -0.17 -0.51 17.53
N PRO A 266 -0.22 0.81 17.25
CA PRO A 266 0.22 1.35 15.97
C PRO A 266 1.65 0.93 15.64
N ALA A 267 1.95 0.62 14.37
CA ALA A 267 3.24 0.10 13.92
C ALA A 267 4.45 0.91 14.43
N LYS A 268 4.39 2.25 14.34
CA LYS A 268 5.46 3.14 14.86
C LYS A 268 5.69 2.99 16.38
N LYS A 269 4.63 2.72 17.16
CA LYS A 269 4.78 2.48 18.62
C LYS A 269 5.28 1.06 18.91
N ALA A 270 4.84 0.07 18.15
CA ALA A 270 5.33 -1.30 18.26
C ALA A 270 6.83 -1.40 17.95
N ARG A 271 7.36 -0.58 17.04
CA ARG A 271 8.79 -0.49 16.69
C ARG A 271 9.68 -0.32 17.92
N GLY A 272 9.34 0.63 18.79
CA GLY A 272 10.11 0.86 20.03
C GLY A 272 10.09 -0.35 20.96
N VAL A 273 8.92 -0.92 21.20
CA VAL A 273 8.73 -2.10 22.07
C VAL A 273 9.52 -3.32 21.54
N ILE A 274 9.46 -3.56 20.23
CA ILE A 274 10.20 -4.68 19.62
C ILE A 274 11.70 -4.45 19.70
N ALA A 275 12.20 -3.23 19.48
CA ALA A 275 13.61 -2.92 19.62
C ALA A 275 14.11 -3.14 21.07
N GLU A 276 13.33 -2.77 22.09
CA GLU A 276 13.63 -3.03 23.51
C GLU A 276 13.68 -4.54 23.78
N LEU A 277 12.67 -5.30 23.36
CA LEU A 277 12.63 -6.76 23.54
C LEU A 277 13.80 -7.47 22.85
N LEU A 278 14.18 -7.02 21.65
CA LEU A 278 15.35 -7.55 20.94
C LEU A 278 16.64 -7.27 21.69
N SER A 279 16.77 -6.08 22.30
CA SER A 279 17.93 -5.72 23.12
C SER A 279 17.99 -6.55 24.39
N GLU A 280 16.88 -6.65 25.14
CA GLU A 280 16.81 -7.44 26.38
C GLU A 280 17.15 -8.92 26.17
N ARG A 281 16.78 -9.47 25.02
CA ARG A 281 17.03 -10.89 24.67
C ARG A 281 18.33 -11.13 23.91
N GLY A 282 19.16 -10.10 23.71
CA GLY A 282 20.47 -10.22 23.07
C GLY A 282 20.44 -10.50 21.56
N TYR A 283 19.34 -10.09 20.88
CA TYR A 283 19.21 -10.17 19.43
C TYR A 283 19.56 -8.86 18.73
N LEU A 284 19.49 -7.72 19.42
CA LEU A 284 19.87 -6.42 18.87
C LEU A 284 21.40 -6.26 18.97
N VAL A 285 22.06 -6.10 17.82
CA VAL A 285 23.52 -5.95 17.72
C VAL A 285 23.90 -4.48 17.79
N ARG A 286 23.09 -3.61 17.17
CA ARG A 286 23.35 -2.15 17.07
C ARG A 286 22.08 -1.37 16.84
#